data_4bc3f3457b6bf2ee3547a695ed3afcd7
#
_entry.id   4bc3f3457b6bf2ee3547a695ed3afcd7
#
_cell.length_a   1.000
_cell.length_b   1.000
_cell.length_c   1.000
_cell.angle_alpha   90.00
_cell.angle_beta   90.00
_cell.angle_gamma   90.00
#
_symmetry.space_group_name_H-M   'P 1'
#
loop_
_entity.id
_entity.type
_entity.pdbx_description
1 polymer ?
#
loop_
_entity_poly.entity_id
_entity_poly.type
_entity_poly.pdbx_seq_one_letter_code
_entity_poly.pdbx_strand_id
1 'polypeptide(L)'
;MLECRVTKTKISIVRYLNAAPLAWGILEGQQSGDFQPVMSTPSECADQLANGSVDIGLIPSIEFQRIKGSKIIGGPVVSSRHRVRSVLLISNKPLWEVKTVACDSGSRTSVAL
;
A
#
# COMPACT_ATOMS: atom_id res chain seq x y z
N MET A 1 -25.58 14.37 -28.09
CA MET A 1 -24.19 13.94 -28.11
C MET A 1 -23.89 13.27 -26.76
N LEU A 2 -23.74 11.98 -26.76
CA LEU A 2 -23.36 11.22 -25.53
C LEU A 2 -21.87 11.45 -25.31
N GLU A 3 -21.51 12.32 -24.37
CA GLU A 3 -20.14 12.39 -23.88
C GLU A 3 -19.84 11.05 -23.15
N CYS A 4 -19.04 10.22 -23.80
CA CYS A 4 -18.44 9.08 -23.14
C CYS A 4 -17.45 9.63 -22.09
N ARG A 5 -17.91 9.79 -20.85
CA ARG A 5 -17.01 10.07 -19.72
C ARG A 5 -16.11 8.87 -19.55
N VAL A 6 -14.94 8.93 -20.12
CA VAL A 6 -13.86 7.99 -19.79
C VAL A 6 -13.53 8.24 -18.31
N THR A 7 -14.07 7.40 -17.44
CA THR A 7 -13.71 7.45 -16.02
C THR A 7 -12.26 7.00 -15.90
N LYS A 8 -11.38 7.89 -15.42
CA LYS A 8 -9.97 7.58 -15.19
C LYS A 8 -9.86 6.46 -14.14
N THR A 9 -8.97 5.53 -14.38
CA THR A 9 -8.63 4.47 -13.42
C THR A 9 -8.12 5.08 -12.12
N LYS A 10 -8.75 4.73 -11.01
CA LYS A 10 -8.36 5.20 -9.67
C LYS A 10 -7.26 4.34 -9.11
N ILE A 11 -6.18 4.95 -8.66
CA ILE A 11 -5.05 4.25 -8.07
C ILE A 11 -4.71 4.79 -6.68
N SER A 12 -4.68 3.91 -5.69
CA SER A 12 -4.25 4.24 -4.33
C SER A 12 -2.75 4.00 -4.16
N ILE A 13 -2.05 5.04 -3.72
CA ILE A 13 -0.59 5.09 -3.62
C ILE A 13 -0.19 5.38 -2.18
N VAL A 14 0.78 4.62 -1.67
CA VAL A 14 1.32 4.83 -0.33
C VAL A 14 2.19 6.08 -0.29
N ARG A 15 1.97 6.93 0.72
CA ARG A 15 2.71 8.20 0.94
C ARG A 15 4.14 8.03 1.47
N TYR A 16 4.77 6.91 1.25
CA TYR A 16 6.12 6.67 1.74
C TYR A 16 7.15 6.88 0.65
N LEU A 17 8.31 7.40 1.04
CA LEU A 17 9.41 7.71 0.13
C LEU A 17 9.88 6.49 -0.69
N ASN A 18 9.83 5.29 -0.11
CA ASN A 18 10.18 4.05 -0.80
C ASN A 18 9.19 3.65 -1.91
N ALA A 19 7.98 4.19 -1.89
CA ALA A 19 6.99 4.01 -2.96
C ALA A 19 7.11 5.06 -4.08
N ALA A 20 7.86 6.15 -3.84
CA ALA A 20 8.00 7.24 -4.81
C ALA A 20 8.49 6.79 -6.20
N PRO A 21 9.48 5.90 -6.34
CA PRO A 21 9.91 5.43 -7.65
C PRO A 21 8.81 4.72 -8.46
N LEU A 22 7.90 3.99 -7.78
CA LEU A 22 6.76 3.35 -8.44
C LEU A 22 5.70 4.35 -8.89
N ALA A 23 5.51 5.40 -8.10
CA ALA A 23 4.47 6.38 -8.31
C ALA A 23 4.89 7.52 -9.27
N TRP A 24 6.18 7.72 -9.47
CA TRP A 24 6.71 8.88 -10.20
C TRP A 24 6.10 9.04 -11.59
N GLY A 25 6.05 7.96 -12.38
CA GLY A 25 5.48 8.01 -13.74
C GLY A 25 4.01 8.44 -13.76
N ILE A 26 3.25 8.09 -12.72
CA ILE A 26 1.82 8.39 -12.58
C ILE A 26 1.61 9.82 -12.06
N LEU A 27 2.46 10.29 -11.14
CA LEU A 27 2.30 11.58 -10.50
C LEU A 27 2.93 12.72 -11.33
N GLU A 28 4.13 12.52 -11.83
CA GLU A 28 4.97 13.55 -12.43
C GLU A 28 5.51 13.19 -13.83
N GLY A 29 5.33 11.94 -14.26
CA GLY A 29 5.87 11.42 -15.51
C GLY A 29 4.87 11.42 -16.66
N GLN A 30 5.15 10.60 -17.68
CA GLN A 30 4.37 10.53 -18.92
C GLN A 30 2.93 10.04 -18.72
N GLN A 31 2.65 9.26 -17.66
CA GLN A 31 1.30 8.79 -17.32
C GLN A 31 0.54 9.78 -16.43
N SER A 32 1.11 10.95 -16.18
CA SER A 32 0.44 12.04 -15.45
C SER A 32 -0.84 12.43 -16.18
N GLY A 33 -1.98 12.26 -15.51
CA GLY A 33 -3.28 12.52 -16.10
C GLY A 33 -4.04 11.30 -16.62
N ASP A 34 -3.42 10.14 -16.81
CA ASP A 34 -4.10 8.90 -17.24
C ASP A 34 -4.85 8.24 -16.07
N PHE A 35 -4.36 8.48 -14.85
CA PHE A 35 -4.91 7.94 -13.62
C PHE A 35 -5.48 9.03 -12.71
N GLN A 36 -6.30 8.61 -11.77
CA GLN A 36 -6.74 9.42 -10.63
C GLN A 36 -6.06 8.91 -9.35
N PRO A 37 -4.92 9.51 -8.94
CA PRO A 37 -4.18 9.04 -7.77
C PRO A 37 -4.87 9.46 -6.47
N VAL A 38 -4.85 8.57 -5.48
CA VAL A 38 -5.27 8.78 -4.10
C VAL A 38 -4.09 8.44 -3.19
N MET A 39 -3.62 9.42 -2.43
CA MET A 39 -2.50 9.22 -1.51
C MET A 39 -3.00 8.75 -0.16
N SER A 40 -2.52 7.60 0.30
CA SER A 40 -3.05 6.89 1.48
C SER A 40 -1.96 6.20 2.29
N THR A 41 -2.30 5.69 3.46
CA THR A 41 -1.46 4.75 4.20
C THR A 41 -1.59 3.33 3.62
N PRO A 42 -0.66 2.40 3.91
CA PRO A 42 -0.75 1.02 3.41
C PRO A 42 -2.05 0.31 3.79
N SER A 43 -2.57 0.52 4.99
CA SER A 43 -3.83 -0.05 5.43
C SER A 43 -5.03 0.55 4.70
N GLU A 44 -5.05 1.87 4.51
CA GLU A 44 -6.10 2.56 3.75
C GLU A 44 -6.10 2.13 2.27
N CYS A 45 -4.93 1.95 1.64
CA CYS A 45 -4.84 1.43 0.28
C CYS A 45 -5.51 0.06 0.15
N ALA A 46 -5.27 -0.82 1.12
CA ALA A 46 -5.88 -2.14 1.14
C ALA A 46 -7.41 -2.08 1.34
N ASP A 47 -7.89 -1.22 2.23
CA ASP A 47 -9.33 -1.02 2.46
C ASP A 47 -10.03 -0.43 1.24
N GLN A 48 -9.42 0.56 0.59
CA GLN A 48 -9.94 1.19 -0.62
C GLN A 48 -10.04 0.20 -1.79
N LEU A 49 -9.04 -0.68 -1.94
CA LEU A 49 -9.08 -1.74 -2.94
C LEU A 49 -10.13 -2.79 -2.60
N ALA A 50 -10.24 -3.20 -1.33
CA ALA A 50 -11.19 -4.19 -0.88
C ALA A 50 -12.65 -3.77 -1.05
N ASN A 51 -12.95 -2.49 -0.81
CA ASN A 51 -14.30 -1.94 -0.94
C ASN A 51 -14.64 -1.39 -2.35
N GLY A 52 -13.69 -1.49 -3.29
CA GLY A 52 -13.88 -1.03 -4.67
C GLY A 52 -13.86 0.49 -4.88
N SER A 53 -13.38 1.25 -3.90
CA SER A 53 -13.22 2.71 -4.05
C SER A 53 -12.12 3.08 -5.02
N VAL A 54 -11.16 2.19 -5.24
CA VAL A 54 -10.08 2.29 -6.22
C VAL A 54 -9.96 1.00 -7.03
N ASP A 55 -9.45 1.13 -8.24
CA ASP A 55 -9.27 0.01 -9.18
C ASP A 55 -7.92 -0.68 -8.99
N ILE A 56 -6.91 0.10 -8.59
CA ILE A 56 -5.53 -0.36 -8.37
C ILE A 56 -5.08 0.14 -6.99
N GLY A 57 -4.34 -0.69 -6.25
CA GLY A 57 -3.80 -0.31 -4.96
C GLY A 57 -2.37 -0.82 -4.75
N LEU A 58 -1.49 0.04 -4.23
CA LEU A 58 -0.20 -0.37 -3.69
C LEU A 58 -0.43 -0.86 -2.26
N ILE A 59 -0.53 -2.15 -2.08
CA ILE A 59 -0.92 -2.78 -0.82
C ILE A 59 0.19 -3.66 -0.25
N PRO A 60 0.21 -3.89 1.08
CA PRO A 60 1.06 -4.92 1.68
C PRO A 60 0.73 -6.30 1.12
N SER A 61 1.76 -7.14 0.89
CA SER A 61 1.59 -8.48 0.32
C SER A 61 0.65 -9.38 1.15
N ILE A 62 0.62 -9.19 2.47
CA ILE A 62 -0.28 -9.92 3.36
C ILE A 62 -1.77 -9.64 3.06
N GLU A 63 -2.11 -8.46 2.58
CA GLU A 63 -3.48 -8.06 2.27
C GLU A 63 -4.00 -8.73 0.99
N PHE A 64 -3.12 -9.11 0.07
CA PHE A 64 -3.52 -9.81 -1.15
C PHE A 64 -4.32 -11.09 -0.87
N GLN A 65 -3.97 -11.80 0.20
CA GLN A 65 -4.68 -13.03 0.60
C GLN A 65 -6.09 -12.75 1.13
N ARG A 66 -6.35 -11.54 1.60
CA ARG A 66 -7.63 -11.14 2.21
C ARG A 66 -8.61 -10.53 1.20
N ILE A 67 -8.11 -9.94 0.12
CA ILE A 67 -8.94 -9.25 -0.88
C ILE A 67 -9.30 -10.22 -2.00
N LYS A 68 -10.50 -10.80 -1.91
CA LYS A 68 -11.01 -11.75 -2.90
C LYS A 68 -11.11 -11.11 -4.29
N GLY A 69 -10.67 -11.85 -5.31
CA GLY A 69 -10.78 -11.40 -6.70
C GLY A 69 -9.70 -10.41 -7.13
N SER A 70 -8.83 -9.98 -6.23
CA SER A 70 -7.68 -9.14 -6.58
C SER A 70 -6.69 -9.91 -7.47
N LYS A 71 -5.97 -9.17 -8.32
CA LYS A 71 -4.92 -9.71 -9.20
C LYS A 71 -3.65 -8.91 -9.00
N ILE A 72 -2.52 -9.60 -9.03
CA ILE A 72 -1.21 -8.94 -9.00
C ILE A 72 -0.89 -8.43 -10.40
N ILE A 73 -0.61 -7.14 -10.51
CA ILE A 73 -0.05 -6.55 -11.74
C ILE A 73 1.44 -6.84 -11.73
N GLY A 74 1.93 -7.55 -12.73
CA GLY A 74 3.35 -7.84 -12.88
C GLY A 74 4.17 -6.57 -13.08
N GLY A 75 5.38 -6.53 -12.51
CA GLY A 75 6.28 -5.39 -12.67
C GLY A 75 7.03 -5.04 -11.38
N PRO A 76 7.38 -3.76 -11.21
CA PRO A 76 8.16 -3.32 -10.07
C PRO A 76 7.37 -3.41 -8.76
N VAL A 77 8.07 -3.76 -7.69
CA VAL A 77 7.55 -3.87 -6.34
C VAL A 77 8.51 -3.26 -5.33
N VAL A 78 8.00 -2.87 -4.17
CA VAL A 78 8.86 -2.50 -3.03
C VAL A 78 9.18 -3.76 -2.24
N SER A 79 10.43 -4.16 -2.23
CA SER A 79 10.90 -5.35 -1.52
C SER A 79 12.28 -5.15 -0.90
N SER A 80 12.65 -6.03 0.01
CA SER A 80 14.01 -6.08 0.59
C SER A 80 14.59 -7.48 0.41
N ARG A 81 15.87 -7.54 0.05
CA ARG A 81 16.63 -8.81 -0.01
C ARG A 81 17.08 -9.31 1.36
N HIS A 82 17.10 -8.42 2.34
CA HIS A 82 17.59 -8.68 3.70
C HIS A 82 16.55 -8.19 4.72
N ARG A 83 16.95 -8.17 6.00
CA ARG A 83 16.08 -7.68 7.08
C ARG A 83 15.61 -6.26 6.81
N VAL A 84 14.33 -6.02 6.96
CA VAL A 84 13.75 -4.67 6.93
C VAL A 84 14.06 -3.95 8.23
N ARG A 85 14.55 -2.72 8.13
CA ARG A 85 14.85 -1.87 9.29
C ARG A 85 13.64 -1.08 9.79
N SER A 86 12.55 -1.09 9.04
CA SER A 86 11.33 -0.33 9.36
C SER A 86 10.31 -1.11 10.17
N VAL A 87 10.48 -2.44 10.32
CA VAL A 87 9.61 -3.26 11.17
C VAL A 87 10.43 -3.71 12.36
N LEU A 88 10.19 -3.07 13.51
CA LEU A 88 10.97 -3.26 14.72
C LEU A 88 10.03 -3.44 15.92
N LEU A 89 10.38 -4.37 16.79
CA LEU A 89 9.85 -4.40 18.14
C LEU A 89 10.80 -3.62 19.06
N ILE A 90 10.30 -2.50 19.60
CA ILE A 90 11.07 -1.63 20.48
C ILE A 90 10.52 -1.82 21.90
N SER A 91 11.40 -2.13 22.83
CA SER A 91 11.04 -2.35 24.23
C SER A 91 12.08 -1.72 25.16
N ASN A 92 11.62 -1.16 26.26
CA ASN A 92 12.45 -0.70 27.38
C ASN A 92 12.71 -1.80 28.43
N LYS A 93 12.23 -3.03 28.16
CA LYS A 93 12.37 -4.21 29.00
C LYS A 93 12.87 -5.40 28.17
N PRO A 94 13.46 -6.41 28.80
CA PRO A 94 13.73 -7.69 28.15
C PRO A 94 12.44 -8.28 27.54
N LEU A 95 12.55 -8.98 26.40
CA LEU A 95 11.39 -9.49 25.67
C LEU A 95 10.50 -10.41 26.50
N TRP A 96 11.10 -11.21 27.41
CA TRP A 96 10.37 -12.13 28.29
C TRP A 96 9.53 -11.42 29.39
N GLU A 97 9.75 -10.14 29.61
CA GLU A 97 8.95 -9.31 30.53
C GLU A 97 7.87 -8.50 29.84
N VAL A 98 7.84 -8.52 28.50
CA VAL A 98 6.83 -7.78 27.71
C VAL A 98 5.50 -8.51 27.78
N LYS A 99 4.48 -7.87 28.34
CA LYS A 99 3.11 -8.40 28.44
C LYS A 99 2.15 -7.80 27.42
N THR A 100 2.47 -6.61 26.92
CA THR A 100 1.63 -5.87 25.97
C THR A 100 2.47 -5.23 24.89
N VAL A 101 1.96 -5.22 23.66
CA VAL A 101 2.60 -4.60 22.50
C VAL A 101 1.63 -3.59 21.89
N ALA A 102 2.10 -2.37 21.70
CA ALA A 102 1.38 -1.37 20.91
C ALA A 102 1.74 -1.56 19.44
N CYS A 103 0.73 -1.79 18.60
CA CYS A 103 0.92 -2.01 17.16
C CYS A 103 0.66 -0.74 16.37
N ASP A 104 1.44 -0.54 15.31
CA ASP A 104 1.20 0.54 14.34
C ASP A 104 -0.07 0.26 13.53
N SER A 105 -1.09 1.12 13.68
CA SER A 105 -2.37 0.99 12.96
C SER A 105 -2.23 1.24 11.44
N GLY A 106 -1.21 1.94 11.02
CA GLY A 106 -0.94 2.23 9.61
C GLY A 106 -0.32 1.06 8.83
N SER A 107 0.20 0.04 9.53
CA SER A 107 0.91 -1.08 8.94
C SER A 107 0.39 -2.44 9.40
N ARG A 108 -0.48 -3.05 8.61
CA ARG A 108 -1.00 -4.40 8.90
C ARG A 108 0.08 -5.48 8.83
N THR A 109 1.13 -5.27 8.05
CA THR A 109 2.28 -6.18 8.03
C THR A 109 2.97 -6.23 9.39
N SER A 110 3.17 -5.09 10.06
CA SER A 110 3.77 -5.03 11.38
C SER A 110 2.92 -5.71 12.46
N VAL A 111 1.63 -5.81 12.25
CA VAL A 111 0.69 -6.49 13.17
C VAL A 111 0.65 -8.00 12.92
N ALA A 112 0.93 -8.44 11.68
CA ALA A 112 0.86 -9.84 11.27
C ALA A 112 2.16 -10.62 11.52
N LEU A 113 3.29 -9.92 11.73
CA LEU A 113 4.59 -10.51 12.04
C LEU A 113 4.83 -10.66 13.55
#